data_d55a1e2c0fe1dd0dd21937846bde5b25
#
_entry.id   d55a1e2c0fe1dd0dd21937846bde5b25
#
_cell.length_a   1.000
_cell.length_b   1.000
_cell.length_c   1.000
_cell.angle_alpha   90.00
_cell.angle_beta   90.00
_cell.angle_gamma   90.00
#
_symmetry.space_group_name_H-M   'P 1'
#
loop_
_entity.id
_entity.type
_entity.pdbx_description
1 polymer ?
#
loop_
_entity_poly.entity_id
_entity_poly.type
_entity_poly.pdbx_seq_one_letter_code
_entity_poly.pdbx_strand_id
1 'polypeptide(L)'
;MKTLTHISLLILLLYSSCKGKDKVYELNSIVAHPANTGKDKLKTDEQYISILYANLFQKALSANKLVEISECIQSIGDKETAKEVIIANFLNDPDIIIPSRQDMLDDPDGFLDETYHRFFVRNITEAEKTYLKNLIMANDSLTPEMLYYSFALSDEYQYY
;
A
#
# COMPACT_ATOMS: atom_id res chain seq x y z
N MET A 1 51.84 -21.20 -43.56
CA MET A 1 50.39 -20.95 -43.99
C MET A 1 49.35 -21.46 -43.00
N LYS A 2 49.57 -22.54 -42.25
CA LYS A 2 48.56 -23.06 -41.27
C LYS A 2 48.32 -22.15 -40.05
N THR A 3 49.31 -21.39 -39.60
CA THR A 3 49.16 -20.47 -38.44
C THR A 3 48.35 -19.22 -38.76
N LEU A 4 48.40 -18.73 -40.00
CA LEU A 4 47.67 -17.53 -40.44
C LEU A 4 46.17 -17.79 -40.55
N THR A 5 45.76 -19.01 -40.92
CA THR A 5 44.36 -19.43 -41.01
C THR A 5 43.69 -19.54 -39.62
N HIS A 6 44.41 -19.95 -38.59
CA HIS A 6 43.88 -20.03 -37.24
C HIS A 6 43.67 -18.65 -36.58
N ILE A 7 44.55 -17.68 -36.87
CA ILE A 7 44.40 -16.31 -36.38
C ILE A 7 43.22 -15.61 -37.04
N SER A 8 42.96 -15.83 -38.34
CA SER A 8 41.81 -15.30 -39.04
C SER A 8 40.46 -15.85 -38.51
N LEU A 9 40.44 -17.13 -38.14
CA LEU A 9 39.24 -17.78 -37.56
C LEU A 9 38.93 -17.27 -36.15
N LEU A 10 39.99 -16.97 -35.36
CA LEU A 10 39.80 -16.44 -33.99
C LEU A 10 39.27 -15.01 -34.01
N ILE A 11 39.62 -14.18 -34.98
CA ILE A 11 39.14 -12.81 -35.12
C ILE A 11 37.66 -12.79 -35.56
N LEU A 12 37.19 -13.76 -36.33
CA LEU A 12 35.78 -13.84 -36.74
C LEU A 12 34.84 -14.15 -35.57
N LEU A 13 35.34 -14.83 -34.53
CA LEU A 13 34.53 -15.16 -33.34
C LEU A 13 34.31 -13.99 -32.39
N LEU A 14 35.11 -12.92 -32.50
CA LEU A 14 34.99 -11.74 -31.66
C LEU A 14 33.90 -10.76 -32.10
N TYR A 15 33.31 -10.93 -33.29
CA TYR A 15 32.27 -10.07 -33.81
C TYR A 15 30.83 -10.58 -33.54
N SER A 16 30.66 -11.73 -32.88
CA SER A 16 29.35 -12.16 -32.39
C SER A 16 28.99 -11.45 -31.09
N SER A 17 29.04 -10.12 -31.10
CA SER A 17 28.46 -9.30 -30.03
C SER A 17 26.96 -9.50 -30.06
N CYS A 18 26.42 -10.20 -29.05
CA CYS A 18 24.98 -10.23 -28.79
C CYS A 18 24.47 -8.80 -28.69
N LYS A 19 23.76 -8.33 -29.71
CA LYS A 19 22.91 -7.14 -29.56
C LYS A 19 21.84 -7.48 -28.54
N GLY A 20 22.02 -6.99 -27.31
CA GLY A 20 20.96 -6.97 -26.32
C GLY A 20 19.74 -6.30 -26.95
N LYS A 21 18.58 -6.95 -26.91
CA LYS A 21 17.33 -6.29 -27.27
C LYS A 21 17.10 -5.22 -26.24
N ASP A 22 17.21 -3.96 -26.62
CA ASP A 22 16.79 -2.86 -25.79
C ASP A 22 15.30 -3.07 -25.48
N LYS A 23 14.99 -3.28 -24.20
CA LYS A 23 13.60 -3.34 -23.76
C LYS A 23 13.07 -1.92 -23.77
N VAL A 24 12.34 -1.55 -24.81
CA VAL A 24 11.57 -0.31 -24.84
C VAL A 24 10.37 -0.53 -23.94
N TYR A 25 10.35 0.14 -22.80
CA TYR A 25 9.16 0.21 -21.95
C TYR A 25 8.28 1.32 -22.50
N GLU A 26 7.19 0.97 -23.16
CA GLU A 26 6.14 1.94 -23.46
C GLU A 26 5.42 2.26 -22.14
N LEU A 27 5.66 3.46 -21.64
CA LEU A 27 4.82 4.03 -20.61
C LEU A 27 3.51 4.48 -21.27
N ASN A 28 2.48 3.67 -21.14
CA ASN A 28 1.14 4.13 -21.48
C ASN A 28 0.85 5.37 -20.64
N SER A 29 0.35 6.44 -21.28
CA SER A 29 -0.05 7.64 -20.58
C SER A 29 -1.12 7.27 -19.56
N ILE A 30 -0.74 7.26 -18.27
CA ILE A 30 -1.70 7.13 -17.19
C ILE A 30 -2.42 8.47 -17.12
N VAL A 31 -3.72 8.48 -17.38
CA VAL A 31 -4.54 9.65 -17.10
C VAL A 31 -4.55 9.80 -15.58
N ALA A 32 -3.75 10.74 -15.07
CA ALA A 32 -3.82 11.11 -13.68
C ALA A 32 -5.20 11.76 -13.44
N HIS A 33 -6.05 11.08 -12.70
CA HIS A 33 -7.31 11.68 -12.27
C HIS A 33 -7.02 12.89 -11.37
N PRO A 34 -7.78 14.00 -11.51
CA PRO A 34 -7.62 15.14 -10.62
C PRO A 34 -7.77 14.70 -9.15
N ALA A 35 -7.02 15.35 -8.26
CA ALA A 35 -7.27 15.24 -6.82
C ALA A 35 -8.76 15.56 -6.57
N ASN A 36 -9.50 14.68 -5.91
CA ASN A 36 -10.96 14.68 -5.70
C ASN A 36 -11.79 13.99 -6.80
N THR A 37 -11.21 13.17 -7.66
CA THR A 37 -12.01 12.22 -8.44
C THR A 37 -12.70 11.26 -7.49
N GLY A 38 -14.02 11.09 -7.63
CA GLY A 38 -14.76 10.15 -6.80
C GLY A 38 -14.13 8.76 -6.89
N LYS A 39 -13.92 8.14 -5.75
CA LYS A 39 -13.44 6.76 -5.66
C LYS A 39 -14.59 5.85 -6.07
N ASP A 40 -14.52 5.24 -7.22
CA ASP A 40 -15.62 4.44 -7.79
C ASP A 40 -15.23 3.00 -8.10
N LYS A 41 -13.94 2.68 -7.99
CA LYS A 41 -13.41 1.35 -8.30
C LYS A 41 -13.11 0.58 -7.02
N LEU A 42 -13.86 -0.50 -6.79
CA LEU A 42 -13.66 -1.39 -5.65
C LEU A 42 -12.28 -2.09 -5.74
N LYS A 43 -11.55 -2.08 -4.64
CA LYS A 43 -10.30 -2.85 -4.52
C LYS A 43 -10.58 -4.36 -4.55
N THR A 44 -9.70 -5.12 -5.20
CA THR A 44 -9.69 -6.58 -5.00
C THR A 44 -9.17 -6.91 -3.60
N ASP A 45 -9.39 -8.15 -3.13
CA ASP A 45 -8.87 -8.60 -1.83
C ASP A 45 -7.35 -8.43 -1.75
N GLU A 46 -6.61 -8.77 -2.82
CA GLU A 46 -5.15 -8.62 -2.88
C GLU A 46 -4.71 -7.15 -2.83
N GLN A 47 -5.43 -6.27 -3.52
CA GLN A 47 -5.16 -4.83 -3.50
C GLN A 47 -5.43 -4.26 -2.11
N TYR A 48 -6.55 -4.64 -1.50
CA TYR A 48 -6.89 -4.23 -0.14
C TYR A 48 -5.80 -4.64 0.86
N ILE A 49 -5.41 -5.92 0.87
CA ILE A 49 -4.37 -6.46 1.76
C ILE A 49 -3.04 -5.74 1.54
N SER A 50 -2.61 -5.60 0.28
CA SER A 50 -1.31 -5.01 -0.06
C SER A 50 -1.23 -3.55 0.35
N ILE A 51 -2.30 -2.76 0.11
CA ILE A 51 -2.37 -1.35 0.46
C ILE A 51 -2.45 -1.20 1.99
N LEU A 52 -3.29 -2.00 2.67
CA LEU A 52 -3.38 -1.98 4.12
C LEU A 52 -2.04 -2.29 4.79
N TYR A 53 -1.35 -3.33 4.32
CA TYR A 53 -0.03 -3.67 4.83
C TYR A 53 0.98 -2.53 4.62
N ALA A 54 1.01 -1.93 3.42
CA ALA A 54 1.88 -0.79 3.13
C ALA A 54 1.57 0.42 4.03
N ASN A 55 0.28 0.68 4.30
CA ASN A 55 -0.13 1.76 5.19
C ASN A 55 0.30 1.53 6.64
N LEU A 56 0.27 0.28 7.12
CA LEU A 56 0.56 -0.05 8.51
C LEU A 56 2.06 -0.28 8.78
N PHE A 57 2.80 -0.84 7.83
CA PHE A 57 4.20 -1.25 8.01
C PHE A 57 5.20 -0.42 7.20
N GLN A 58 4.73 0.48 6.32
CA GLN A 58 5.56 1.30 5.42
C GLN A 58 6.55 0.46 4.59
N LYS A 59 6.18 -0.77 4.29
CA LYS A 59 6.94 -1.72 3.46
C LYS A 59 6.00 -2.56 2.61
N ALA A 60 6.53 -3.12 1.52
CA ALA A 60 5.74 -4.00 0.66
C ALA A 60 5.53 -5.38 1.31
N LEU A 61 4.33 -5.92 1.17
CA LEU A 61 4.04 -7.30 1.53
C LEU A 61 4.71 -8.27 0.53
N SER A 62 5.28 -9.36 1.02
CA SER A 62 5.83 -10.39 0.13
C SER A 62 4.74 -11.13 -0.64
N ALA A 63 5.03 -11.58 -1.87
CA ALA A 63 4.07 -12.27 -2.70
C ALA A 63 3.51 -13.55 -2.03
N ASN A 64 4.36 -14.32 -1.35
CA ASN A 64 3.92 -15.53 -0.65
C ASN A 64 2.94 -15.21 0.49
N LYS A 65 3.23 -14.16 1.26
CA LYS A 65 2.34 -13.75 2.37
C LYS A 65 1.03 -13.17 1.85
N LEU A 66 1.06 -12.47 0.72
CA LEU A 66 -0.15 -11.98 0.07
C LEU A 66 -1.07 -13.14 -0.33
N VAL A 67 -0.53 -14.19 -0.95
CA VAL A 67 -1.31 -15.39 -1.33
C VAL A 67 -1.92 -16.04 -0.09
N GLU A 68 -1.13 -16.28 0.96
CA GLU A 68 -1.60 -16.89 2.21
C GLU A 68 -2.79 -16.11 2.83
N ILE A 69 -2.69 -14.77 2.91
CA ILE A 69 -3.75 -13.93 3.47
C ILE A 69 -4.96 -13.89 2.54
N SER A 70 -4.75 -13.85 1.22
CA SER A 70 -5.86 -13.86 0.24
C SER A 70 -6.65 -15.16 0.32
N GLU A 71 -5.98 -16.31 0.46
CA GLU A 71 -6.62 -17.61 0.67
C GLU A 71 -7.43 -17.63 1.99
N CYS A 72 -6.92 -16.99 3.04
CA CYS A 72 -7.65 -16.83 4.30
C CYS A 72 -8.95 -16.05 4.08
N ILE A 73 -8.92 -14.88 3.39
CA ILE A 73 -10.14 -14.13 3.05
C ILE A 73 -11.12 -14.99 2.23
N GLN A 74 -10.62 -15.73 1.23
CA GLN A 74 -11.47 -16.54 0.37
C GLN A 74 -12.13 -17.70 1.12
N SER A 75 -11.47 -18.24 2.15
CA SER A 75 -12.00 -19.35 2.95
C SER A 75 -13.12 -18.94 3.91
N ILE A 76 -13.19 -17.65 4.26
CA ILE A 76 -14.22 -17.09 5.14
C ILE A 76 -15.39 -16.60 4.29
N GLY A 77 -16.60 -17.12 4.55
CA GLY A 77 -17.79 -16.74 3.79
C GLY A 77 -18.21 -15.28 3.96
N ASP A 78 -18.01 -14.73 5.15
CA ASP A 78 -18.24 -13.33 5.46
C ASP A 78 -16.97 -12.52 5.25
N LYS A 79 -16.94 -11.72 4.18
CA LYS A 79 -15.78 -10.91 3.79
C LYS A 79 -15.49 -9.76 4.76
N GLU A 80 -16.50 -9.18 5.36
CA GLU A 80 -16.32 -8.12 6.35
C GLU A 80 -15.63 -8.68 7.59
N THR A 81 -16.13 -9.80 8.14
CA THR A 81 -15.46 -10.50 9.24
C THR A 81 -14.03 -10.90 8.88
N ALA A 82 -13.77 -11.34 7.65
CA ALA A 82 -12.42 -11.70 7.23
C ALA A 82 -11.48 -10.48 7.28
N LYS A 83 -11.92 -9.32 6.79
CA LYS A 83 -11.15 -8.07 6.85
C LYS A 83 -10.89 -7.63 8.28
N GLU A 84 -11.91 -7.67 9.16
CA GLU A 84 -11.76 -7.36 10.59
C GLU A 84 -10.66 -8.20 11.24
N VAL A 85 -10.65 -9.50 11.00
CA VAL A 85 -9.63 -10.42 11.55
C VAL A 85 -8.22 -10.06 11.02
N ILE A 86 -8.09 -9.76 9.74
CA ILE A 86 -6.79 -9.39 9.15
C ILE A 86 -6.29 -8.07 9.71
N ILE A 87 -7.15 -7.04 9.79
CA ILE A 87 -6.79 -5.75 10.38
C ILE A 87 -6.35 -5.95 11.84
N ALA A 88 -7.12 -6.70 12.62
CA ALA A 88 -6.78 -6.96 14.01
C ALA A 88 -5.43 -7.68 14.16
N ASN A 89 -5.13 -8.65 13.28
CA ASN A 89 -3.82 -9.32 13.27
C ASN A 89 -2.68 -8.37 12.93
N PHE A 90 -2.87 -7.49 11.95
CA PHE A 90 -1.85 -6.50 11.58
C PHE A 90 -1.63 -5.46 12.70
N LEU A 91 -2.69 -4.99 13.34
CA LEU A 91 -2.60 -4.02 14.44
C LEU A 91 -1.94 -4.62 15.70
N ASN A 92 -1.97 -5.94 15.86
CA ASN A 92 -1.28 -6.65 16.96
C ASN A 92 0.17 -7.05 16.62
N ASP A 93 0.64 -6.79 15.40
CA ASP A 93 2.02 -7.11 15.00
C ASP A 93 2.99 -6.10 15.62
N PRO A 94 4.08 -6.53 16.29
CA PRO A 94 5.04 -5.62 16.92
C PRO A 94 5.81 -4.73 15.95
N ASP A 95 5.85 -5.08 14.66
CA ASP A 95 6.53 -4.32 13.62
C ASP A 95 5.67 -3.19 13.02
N ILE A 96 4.46 -2.99 13.53
CA ILE A 96 3.56 -1.94 13.05
C ILE A 96 4.13 -0.54 13.29
N ILE A 97 3.96 0.35 12.31
CA ILE A 97 4.38 1.75 12.42
C ILE A 97 3.14 2.61 12.65
N ILE A 98 2.87 2.88 13.91
CA ILE A 98 1.73 3.68 14.36
C ILE A 98 2.19 4.70 15.42
N PRO A 99 1.72 5.96 15.38
CA PRO A 99 2.02 6.94 16.41
C PRO A 99 1.50 6.49 17.78
N SER A 100 2.14 6.96 18.83
CA SER A 100 1.62 6.75 20.17
C SER A 100 0.36 7.60 20.41
N ARG A 101 -0.44 7.22 21.42
CA ARG A 101 -1.57 8.04 21.84
C ARG A 101 -1.14 9.46 22.26
N GLN A 102 0.04 9.58 22.86
CA GLN A 102 0.57 10.89 23.25
C GLN A 102 0.87 11.76 22.03
N ASP A 103 1.50 11.20 20.98
CA ASP A 103 1.75 11.95 19.75
C ASP A 103 0.45 12.43 19.10
N MET A 104 -0.60 11.60 19.10
CA MET A 104 -1.93 11.98 18.60
C MET A 104 -2.56 13.12 19.42
N LEU A 105 -2.34 13.17 20.73
CA LEU A 105 -2.87 14.22 21.60
C LEU A 105 -2.07 15.50 21.55
N ASP A 106 -0.77 15.42 21.33
CA ASP A 106 0.12 16.60 21.25
C ASP A 106 -0.11 17.39 19.96
N ASP A 107 -0.40 16.68 18.84
CA ASP A 107 -0.74 17.32 17.55
C ASP A 107 -1.87 16.56 16.84
N PRO A 108 -3.12 16.71 17.28
CA PRO A 108 -4.25 16.00 16.68
C PRO A 108 -4.54 16.43 15.24
N ASP A 109 -4.25 17.69 14.89
CA ASP A 109 -4.46 18.19 13.52
C ASP A 109 -3.45 17.56 12.56
N GLY A 110 -2.17 17.54 12.90
CA GLY A 110 -1.14 16.88 12.10
C GLY A 110 -1.34 15.37 12.00
N PHE A 111 -1.71 14.72 13.12
CA PHE A 111 -2.06 13.29 13.12
C PHE A 111 -3.20 12.97 12.16
N LEU A 112 -4.27 13.77 12.16
CA LEU A 112 -5.42 13.56 11.27
C LEU A 112 -5.06 13.81 9.81
N ASP A 113 -4.31 14.88 9.50
CA ASP A 113 -3.86 15.18 8.15
C ASP A 113 -3.01 14.03 7.59
N GLU A 114 -2.03 13.55 8.35
CA GLU A 114 -1.17 12.43 7.94
C GLU A 114 -1.97 11.13 7.77
N THR A 115 -2.89 10.84 8.68
CA THR A 115 -3.71 9.63 8.62
C THR A 115 -4.64 9.63 7.41
N TYR A 116 -5.26 10.74 7.07
CA TYR A 116 -6.08 10.88 5.86
C TYR A 116 -5.25 10.71 4.59
N HIS A 117 -4.07 11.29 4.53
CA HIS A 117 -3.16 11.07 3.41
C HIS A 117 -2.76 9.60 3.28
N ARG A 118 -2.47 8.95 4.40
CA ARG A 118 -2.03 7.55 4.42
C ARG A 118 -3.13 6.57 4.00
N PHE A 119 -4.36 6.75 4.50
CA PHE A 119 -5.46 5.81 4.24
C PHE A 119 -6.29 6.18 3.02
N PHE A 120 -6.56 7.46 2.82
CA PHE A 120 -7.50 7.92 1.80
C PHE A 120 -6.85 8.65 0.62
N VAL A 121 -5.54 8.93 0.69
CA VAL A 121 -4.78 9.61 -0.38
C VAL A 121 -5.44 10.96 -0.77
N ARG A 122 -6.03 11.65 0.21
CA ARG A 122 -6.65 12.97 0.06
C ARG A 122 -6.46 13.83 1.30
N ASN A 123 -6.71 15.11 1.15
CA ASN A 123 -6.81 16.00 2.30
C ASN A 123 -8.10 15.70 3.08
N ILE A 124 -8.01 15.81 4.40
CA ILE A 124 -9.18 15.82 5.28
C ILE A 124 -9.94 17.14 5.08
N THR A 125 -11.25 17.10 5.10
CA THR A 125 -12.08 18.31 5.09
C THR A 125 -12.12 18.95 6.49
N GLU A 126 -12.41 20.26 6.56
CA GLU A 126 -12.50 20.97 7.85
C GLU A 126 -13.62 20.39 8.75
N ALA A 127 -14.71 19.90 8.16
CA ALA A 127 -15.80 19.27 8.90
C ALA A 127 -15.35 17.94 9.53
N GLU A 128 -14.71 17.08 8.76
CA GLU A 128 -14.15 15.80 9.24
C GLU A 128 -13.09 16.04 10.32
N LYS A 129 -12.16 17.00 10.09
CA LYS A 129 -11.12 17.35 11.04
C LYS A 129 -11.69 17.82 12.37
N THR A 130 -12.64 18.74 12.32
CA THR A 130 -13.31 19.25 13.52
C THR A 130 -14.00 18.13 14.29
N TYR A 131 -14.73 17.26 13.59
CA TYR A 131 -15.45 16.14 14.20
C TYR A 131 -14.47 15.16 14.87
N LEU A 132 -13.46 14.70 14.14
CA LEU A 132 -12.51 13.72 14.68
C LEU A 132 -11.62 14.29 15.78
N LYS A 133 -11.21 15.54 15.66
CA LYS A 133 -10.45 16.23 16.73
C LYS A 133 -11.27 16.29 18.02
N ASN A 134 -12.54 16.67 17.94
CA ASN A 134 -13.43 16.69 19.10
C ASN A 134 -13.61 15.27 19.68
N LEU A 135 -13.70 14.24 18.84
CA LEU A 135 -13.79 12.86 19.28
C LEU A 135 -12.51 12.41 20.02
N ILE A 136 -11.33 12.74 19.50
CA ILE A 136 -10.03 12.46 20.13
C ILE A 136 -9.95 13.13 21.50
N MET A 137 -10.31 14.42 21.59
CA MET A 137 -10.19 15.21 22.82
C MET A 137 -11.24 14.84 23.88
N ALA A 138 -12.38 14.32 23.48
CA ALA A 138 -13.47 13.94 24.39
C ALA A 138 -13.40 12.50 24.88
N ASN A 139 -12.56 11.66 24.29
CA ASN A 139 -12.52 10.22 24.58
C ASN A 139 -11.12 9.75 25.03
N ASP A 140 -10.95 9.63 26.33
CA ASP A 140 -9.68 9.21 26.94
C ASP A 140 -9.27 7.77 26.58
N SER A 141 -10.16 6.94 26.12
CA SER A 141 -9.87 5.55 25.70
C SER A 141 -9.59 5.41 24.21
N LEU A 142 -9.78 6.47 23.42
CA LEU A 142 -9.51 6.41 21.98
C LEU A 142 -8.00 6.34 21.70
N THR A 143 -7.62 5.37 20.88
CA THR A 143 -6.22 5.17 20.48
C THR A 143 -6.03 5.31 18.96
N PRO A 144 -4.80 5.58 18.49
CA PRO A 144 -4.51 5.59 17.05
C PRO A 144 -4.89 4.28 16.35
N GLU A 145 -4.71 3.13 17.00
CA GLU A 145 -5.09 1.82 16.47
C GLU A 145 -6.59 1.73 16.20
N MET A 146 -7.42 2.26 17.10
CA MET A 146 -8.87 2.29 16.93
C MET A 146 -9.29 3.14 15.72
N LEU A 147 -8.62 4.27 15.50
CA LEU A 147 -8.85 5.12 14.34
C LEU A 147 -8.39 4.43 13.05
N TYR A 148 -7.22 3.82 13.04
CA TYR A 148 -6.71 3.06 11.91
C TYR A 148 -7.62 1.87 11.55
N TYR A 149 -8.10 1.15 12.58
CA TYR A 149 -9.08 0.08 12.41
C TYR A 149 -10.36 0.59 11.74
N SER A 150 -10.92 1.69 12.25
CA SER A 150 -12.15 2.28 11.71
C SER A 150 -11.96 2.78 10.28
N PHE A 151 -10.81 3.38 9.96
CA PHE A 151 -10.51 3.87 8.61
C PHE A 151 -10.33 2.71 7.62
N ALA A 152 -9.64 1.65 8.03
CA ALA A 152 -9.45 0.48 7.18
C ALA A 152 -10.76 -0.24 6.84
N LEU A 153 -11.76 -0.20 7.72
CA LEU A 153 -13.10 -0.77 7.51
C LEU A 153 -14.07 0.17 6.80
N SER A 154 -13.74 1.46 6.66
CA SER A 154 -14.65 2.43 6.06
C SER A 154 -14.93 2.12 4.59
N ASP A 155 -16.13 2.47 4.12
CA ASP A 155 -16.51 2.33 2.71
C ASP A 155 -15.54 3.07 1.79
N GLU A 156 -15.10 4.26 2.18
CA GLU A 156 -14.13 5.04 1.38
C GLU A 156 -12.82 4.27 1.18
N TYR A 157 -12.37 3.51 2.17
CA TYR A 157 -11.14 2.73 2.06
C TYR A 157 -11.26 1.52 1.13
N GLN A 158 -12.47 1.02 0.89
CA GLN A 158 -12.70 -0.10 -0.02
C GLN A 158 -12.49 0.29 -1.50
N TYR A 159 -12.53 1.59 -1.81
CA TYR A 159 -12.45 2.10 -3.18
C TYR A 159 -11.16 2.89 -3.43
N TYR A 160 -10.81 3.06 -4.72
CA TYR A 160 -9.72 3.91 -5.21
C TYR A 160 -10.06 4.55 -6.57
#